data_e5bb6924eb63a2656bebba372ba217c9
#
_entry.id   e5bb6924eb63a2656bebba372ba217c9
#
_cell.length_a   1.000
_cell.length_b   1.000
_cell.length_c   1.000
_cell.angle_alpha   90.00
_cell.angle_beta   90.00
_cell.angle_gamma   90.00
#
_symmetry.space_group_name_H-M   'P 1'
#
loop_
_entity.id
_entity.type
_entity.pdbx_description
1 polymer ?
#
loop_
_entity_poly.entity_id
_entity_poly.type
_entity_poly.pdbx_seq_one_letter_code
_entity_poly.pdbx_strand_id
1 'polypeptide(L)'
;MDITIKINNYKSATDSKARSPHIALIAAAGKGTRMRTEVPKQLLCYKGKAVVERTASVFAAHEEIDAVFLLIPQDKEYDETFFQIADRLECLYGKPIRCSYGGISRGESVFHGLEAITDYLSKNCEIDNSDSIEACEAVILIHDAARAEITEEIIDRNIAAMRDNEATCTVVPMIDSLRMTE
;
A
#
# COMPACT_ATOMS: atom_id res chain seq x y z
N MET A 1 5.78 -5.67 -9.73
CA MET A 1 4.43 -6.07 -10.15
C MET A 1 3.49 -5.48 -9.12
N ASP A 2 2.70 -4.52 -9.53
CA ASP A 2 1.77 -3.83 -8.65
C ASP A 2 0.41 -4.49 -8.84
N ILE A 3 -0.23 -4.85 -7.75
CA ILE A 3 -1.48 -5.58 -7.74
C ILE A 3 -2.49 -4.75 -6.96
N THR A 4 -3.69 -4.62 -7.50
CA THR A 4 -4.82 -4.00 -6.82
C THR A 4 -5.90 -5.06 -6.64
N ILE A 5 -6.43 -5.18 -5.44
CA ILE A 5 -7.44 -6.17 -5.07
C ILE A 5 -8.60 -5.52 -4.31
N LYS A 6 -9.77 -6.14 -4.35
CA LYS A 6 -10.88 -5.83 -3.45
C LYS A 6 -10.88 -6.77 -2.25
N ILE A 7 -11.19 -6.24 -1.09
CA ILE A 7 -11.44 -7.03 0.12
C ILE A 7 -12.91 -6.89 0.45
N ASN A 8 -13.63 -8.01 0.46
CA ASN A 8 -15.05 -8.10 0.74
C ASN A 8 -15.25 -8.65 2.17
N ASN A 9 -15.15 -7.84 3.20
CA ASN A 9 -15.50 -8.27 4.57
C ASN A 9 -15.65 -7.09 5.53
N TYR A 10 -15.78 -5.90 4.99
CA TYR A 10 -15.85 -4.69 5.79
C TYR A 10 -17.31 -4.22 5.95
N LYS A 11 -17.73 -3.92 7.19
CA LYS A 11 -19.04 -3.33 7.48
C LYS A 11 -18.87 -1.81 7.58
N SER A 12 -19.43 -1.06 6.64
CA SER A 12 -19.56 0.38 6.80
C SER A 12 -20.90 0.68 7.48
N ALA A 13 -20.83 1.43 8.54
CA ALA A 13 -21.98 2.00 9.18
C ALA A 13 -22.01 3.49 8.88
N THR A 14 -22.35 3.91 7.71
CA THR A 14 -23.01 5.21 7.48
C THR A 14 -23.01 5.56 6.00
N ASP A 15 -24.14 6.07 5.57
CA ASP A 15 -24.41 6.71 4.30
C ASP A 15 -24.30 5.83 3.03
N SER A 16 -25.42 5.45 2.49
CA SER A 16 -25.63 4.69 1.25
C SER A 16 -25.05 5.35 -0.03
N LYS A 17 -24.08 6.24 0.09
CA LYS A 17 -23.39 6.97 -0.97
C LYS A 17 -21.86 7.05 -0.82
N ALA A 18 -21.26 6.54 0.24
CA ALA A 18 -19.81 6.58 0.39
C ALA A 18 -19.16 5.52 -0.52
N ARG A 19 -18.17 5.93 -1.32
CA ARG A 19 -17.36 5.00 -2.12
C ARG A 19 -16.59 4.05 -1.22
N SER A 20 -16.24 2.87 -1.73
CA SER A 20 -15.29 1.97 -1.07
C SER A 20 -13.97 2.69 -0.75
N PRO A 21 -13.40 2.53 0.45
CA PRO A 21 -12.12 3.12 0.78
C PRO A 21 -11.01 2.56 -0.10
N HIS A 22 -10.12 3.43 -0.57
CA HIS A 22 -8.93 3.07 -1.32
C HIS A 22 -7.70 3.19 -0.43
N ILE A 23 -6.98 2.09 -0.23
CA ILE A 23 -5.84 2.04 0.68
C ILE A 23 -4.59 1.60 -0.09
N ALA A 24 -3.50 2.35 0.04
CA ALA A 24 -2.23 1.95 -0.51
C ALA A 24 -1.45 1.09 0.49
N LEU A 25 -0.94 -0.06 0.05
CA LEU A 25 -0.07 -0.96 0.81
C LEU A 25 1.32 -0.98 0.17
N ILE A 26 2.28 -0.30 0.79
CA ILE A 26 3.63 -0.11 0.27
C ILE A 26 4.58 -1.15 0.86
N ALA A 27 5.04 -2.09 0.03
CA ALA A 27 5.93 -3.17 0.45
C ALA A 27 7.38 -2.67 0.60
N ALA A 28 7.80 -2.35 1.82
CA ALA A 28 9.13 -1.88 2.18
C ALA A 28 9.91 -2.84 3.10
N ALA A 29 9.37 -4.04 3.43
CA ALA A 29 9.97 -5.00 4.34
C ALA A 29 11.18 -5.77 3.76
N GLY A 30 11.47 -5.66 2.48
CA GLY A 30 12.52 -6.42 1.82
C GLY A 30 13.93 -6.03 2.28
N LYS A 31 14.76 -7.00 2.69
CA LYS A 31 16.13 -6.78 3.19
C LYS A 31 17.14 -6.28 2.13
N GLY A 32 16.78 -6.26 0.84
CA GLY A 32 17.65 -5.72 -0.21
C GLY A 32 19.00 -6.41 -0.39
N THR A 33 19.13 -7.68 0.00
CA THR A 33 20.40 -8.45 0.06
C THR A 33 21.23 -8.44 -1.22
N ARG A 34 20.59 -8.22 -2.37
CA ARG A 34 21.26 -8.11 -3.69
C ARG A 34 22.12 -6.86 -3.84
N MET A 35 21.82 -5.78 -3.11
CA MET A 35 22.54 -4.50 -3.26
C MET A 35 23.76 -4.36 -2.36
N ARG A 36 23.95 -5.28 -1.38
CA ARG A 36 25.08 -5.28 -0.44
C ARG A 36 25.32 -3.92 0.22
N THR A 37 24.27 -3.16 0.50
CA THR A 37 24.33 -1.88 1.22
C THR A 37 24.10 -2.10 2.71
N GLU A 38 24.75 -1.30 3.55
CA GLU A 38 24.56 -1.31 5.01
C GLU A 38 23.16 -0.83 5.38
N VAL A 39 22.60 0.09 4.61
CA VAL A 39 21.25 0.65 4.79
C VAL A 39 20.26 -0.06 3.88
N PRO A 40 19.03 -0.39 4.35
CA PRO A 40 17.99 -0.94 3.51
C PRO A 40 17.72 -0.08 2.28
N LYS A 41 17.60 -0.71 1.09
CA LYS A 41 17.46 -0.01 -0.20
C LYS A 41 16.32 1.02 -0.24
N GLN A 42 15.25 0.76 0.49
CA GLN A 42 14.07 1.63 0.59
C GLN A 42 14.33 2.90 1.39
N LEU A 43 15.38 2.94 2.21
CA LEU A 43 15.84 4.13 2.94
C LEU A 43 16.96 4.88 2.24
N LEU A 44 17.47 4.37 1.12
CA LEU A 44 18.47 5.09 0.32
C LEU A 44 17.88 6.43 -0.16
N CYS A 45 18.72 7.46 -0.15
CA CYS A 45 18.32 8.79 -0.63
C CYS A 45 18.22 8.80 -2.16
N TYR A 46 17.05 9.21 -2.66
CA TYR A 46 16.79 9.43 -4.07
C TYR A 46 16.09 10.79 -4.26
N LYS A 47 16.71 11.68 -5.01
CA LYS A 47 16.22 13.06 -5.23
C LYS A 47 15.87 13.79 -3.91
N GLY A 48 16.72 13.65 -2.89
CA GLY A 48 16.60 14.36 -1.61
C GLY A 48 15.65 13.76 -0.57
N LYS A 49 15.01 12.62 -0.87
CA LYS A 49 14.14 11.89 0.07
C LYS A 49 14.50 10.41 0.08
N ALA A 50 14.10 9.69 1.13
CA ALA A 50 14.17 8.22 1.12
C ALA A 50 13.26 7.66 0.00
N VAL A 51 13.70 6.57 -0.63
CA VAL A 51 12.94 5.93 -1.73
C VAL A 51 11.51 5.61 -1.29
N VAL A 52 11.32 5.02 -0.07
CA VAL A 52 10.00 4.72 0.48
C VAL A 52 9.17 5.98 0.72
N GLU A 53 9.78 7.05 1.24
CA GLU A 53 9.11 8.33 1.47
C GLU A 53 8.60 8.95 0.17
N ARG A 54 9.44 8.87 -0.89
CA ARG A 54 9.05 9.35 -2.21
C ARG A 54 7.87 8.57 -2.78
N THR A 55 7.95 7.24 -2.73
CA THR A 55 6.85 6.36 -3.19
C THR A 55 5.57 6.65 -2.40
N ALA A 56 5.65 6.63 -1.07
CA ALA A 56 4.48 6.86 -0.21
C ALA A 56 3.87 8.26 -0.38
N SER A 57 4.72 9.28 -0.67
CA SER A 57 4.25 10.65 -0.93
C SER A 57 3.28 10.74 -2.10
N VAL A 58 3.50 9.97 -3.18
CA VAL A 58 2.62 10.00 -4.37
C VAL A 58 1.25 9.44 -4.02
N PHE A 59 1.19 8.33 -3.28
CA PHE A 59 -0.08 7.76 -2.83
C PHE A 59 -0.78 8.68 -1.79
N ALA A 60 -0.02 9.22 -0.83
CA ALA A 60 -0.58 10.11 0.19
C ALA A 60 -1.13 11.42 -0.40
N ALA A 61 -0.50 11.95 -1.45
CA ALA A 61 -0.96 13.14 -2.15
C ALA A 61 -2.22 12.90 -3.00
N HIS A 62 -2.47 11.67 -3.43
CA HIS A 62 -3.54 11.33 -4.36
C HIS A 62 -4.93 11.45 -3.72
N GLU A 63 -5.85 12.19 -4.34
CA GLU A 63 -7.16 12.54 -3.75
C GLU A 63 -8.03 11.30 -3.44
N GLU A 64 -7.98 10.28 -4.29
CA GLU A 64 -8.79 9.07 -4.12
C GLU A 64 -8.18 8.04 -3.15
N ILE A 65 -6.98 8.26 -2.60
CA ILE A 65 -6.38 7.38 -1.58
C ILE A 65 -6.76 7.89 -0.19
N ASP A 66 -7.32 7.02 0.64
CA ASP A 66 -7.82 7.36 1.98
C ASP A 66 -6.80 7.10 3.09
N ALA A 67 -5.92 6.10 2.92
CA ALA A 67 -4.86 5.78 3.86
C ALA A 67 -3.67 5.09 3.17
N VAL A 68 -2.49 5.14 3.80
CA VAL A 68 -1.28 4.45 3.32
C VAL A 68 -0.72 3.56 4.43
N PHE A 69 -0.40 2.32 4.09
CA PHE A 69 0.26 1.35 4.98
C PHE A 69 1.65 1.05 4.46
N LEU A 70 2.65 1.23 5.32
CA LEU A 70 4.05 0.91 5.05
C LEU A 70 4.38 -0.44 5.70
N LEU A 71 4.69 -1.45 4.89
CA LEU A 71 5.22 -2.71 5.41
C LEU A 71 6.71 -2.55 5.67
N ILE A 72 7.10 -2.49 6.93
CA ILE A 72 8.47 -2.26 7.36
C ILE A 72 9.18 -3.58 7.71
N PRO A 73 10.53 -3.64 7.68
CA PRO A 73 11.27 -4.83 8.12
C PRO A 73 10.98 -5.18 9.59
N GLN A 74 11.08 -6.47 9.94
CA GLN A 74 10.99 -6.91 11.35
C GLN A 74 12.24 -6.55 12.16
N ASP A 75 13.31 -6.15 11.50
CA ASP A 75 14.53 -5.65 12.15
C ASP A 75 14.29 -4.23 12.65
N LYS A 76 14.28 -4.10 13.98
CA LYS A 76 13.93 -2.85 14.67
C LYS A 76 14.95 -1.73 14.52
N GLU A 77 16.10 -1.99 13.93
CA GLU A 77 17.18 -1.00 13.77
C GLU A 77 16.70 0.29 13.07
N TYR A 78 15.74 0.15 12.13
CA TYR A 78 15.26 1.28 11.31
C TYR A 78 13.83 1.72 11.65
N ASP A 79 13.21 1.17 12.68
CA ASP A 79 11.81 1.48 13.06
C ASP A 79 11.60 2.98 13.22
N GLU A 80 12.45 3.64 14.00
CA GLU A 80 12.39 5.08 14.25
C GLU A 80 12.36 5.88 12.94
N THR A 81 13.20 5.50 11.97
CA THR A 81 13.27 6.17 10.66
C THR A 81 11.96 6.00 9.89
N PHE A 82 11.38 4.79 9.88
CA PHE A 82 10.10 4.55 9.20
C PHE A 82 8.94 5.26 9.88
N PHE A 83 8.88 5.27 11.21
CA PHE A 83 7.85 5.99 11.95
C PHE A 83 7.93 7.49 11.73
N GLN A 84 9.12 8.09 11.75
CA GLN A 84 9.31 9.51 11.43
C GLN A 84 8.90 9.86 10.00
N ILE A 85 9.13 8.98 9.04
CA ILE A 85 8.63 9.14 7.66
C ILE A 85 7.11 9.12 7.65
N ALA A 86 6.48 8.15 8.32
CA ALA A 86 5.04 8.03 8.39
C ALA A 86 4.40 9.28 9.03
N ASP A 87 4.88 9.71 10.19
CA ASP A 87 4.38 10.88 10.92
C ASP A 87 4.50 12.16 10.08
N ARG A 88 5.63 12.33 9.40
CA ARG A 88 5.86 13.48 8.51
C ARG A 88 4.88 13.50 7.33
N LEU A 89 4.63 12.34 6.70
CA LEU A 89 3.67 12.24 5.60
C LEU A 89 2.24 12.43 6.09
N GLU A 90 1.87 11.87 7.24
CA GLU A 90 0.56 12.07 7.85
C GLU A 90 0.31 13.55 8.15
N CYS A 91 1.29 14.24 8.75
CA CYS A 91 1.22 15.67 9.00
C CYS A 91 1.09 16.51 7.72
N LEU A 92 1.80 16.11 6.65
CA LEU A 92 1.82 16.86 5.39
C LEU A 92 0.52 16.72 4.58
N TYR A 93 -0.04 15.51 4.54
CA TYR A 93 -1.18 15.19 3.67
C TYR A 93 -2.52 15.05 4.42
N GLY A 94 -2.51 15.04 5.75
CA GLY A 94 -3.72 14.92 6.57
C GLY A 94 -4.43 13.57 6.45
N LYS A 95 -3.73 12.53 5.99
CA LYS A 95 -4.26 11.18 5.79
C LYS A 95 -3.54 10.19 6.68
N PRO A 96 -4.22 9.14 7.20
CA PRO A 96 -3.60 8.11 8.01
C PRO A 96 -2.45 7.42 7.28
N ILE A 97 -1.24 7.46 7.85
CA ILE A 97 -0.08 6.72 7.39
C ILE A 97 0.33 5.77 8.50
N ARG A 98 0.28 4.46 8.27
CA ARG A 98 0.51 3.45 9.30
C ARG A 98 1.67 2.54 8.92
N CYS A 99 2.49 2.18 9.90
CA CYS A 99 3.51 1.16 9.74
C CYS A 99 3.02 -0.18 10.27
N SER A 100 3.32 -1.27 9.55
CA SER A 100 3.11 -2.64 9.99
C SER A 100 4.33 -3.48 9.62
N TYR A 101 4.68 -4.46 10.45
CA TYR A 101 5.81 -5.33 10.15
C TYR A 101 5.45 -6.30 9.01
N GLY A 102 6.36 -6.43 8.06
CA GLY A 102 6.26 -7.47 7.04
C GLY A 102 6.64 -8.85 7.57
N GLY A 103 6.65 -9.83 6.68
CA GLY A 103 7.08 -11.21 6.95
C GLY A 103 8.44 -11.54 6.33
N ILE A 104 8.80 -12.82 6.36
CA ILE A 104 10.05 -13.34 5.79
C ILE A 104 10.03 -13.40 4.26
N SER A 105 8.83 -13.39 3.66
CA SER A 105 8.60 -13.38 2.22
C SER A 105 7.74 -12.18 1.81
N ARG A 106 7.71 -11.89 0.49
CA ARG A 106 6.82 -10.85 -0.06
C ARG A 106 5.34 -11.20 0.17
N GLY A 107 4.96 -12.47 -0.05
CA GLY A 107 3.59 -12.93 0.16
C GLY A 107 3.16 -12.81 1.61
N GLU A 108 3.99 -13.25 2.55
CA GLU A 108 3.74 -13.11 3.99
C GLU A 108 3.67 -11.64 4.43
N SER A 109 4.55 -10.78 3.89
CA SER A 109 4.49 -9.35 4.17
C SER A 109 3.16 -8.74 3.72
N VAL A 110 2.70 -9.06 2.50
CA VAL A 110 1.41 -8.59 1.99
C VAL A 110 0.27 -9.11 2.86
N PHE A 111 0.31 -10.38 3.27
CA PHE A 111 -0.71 -10.97 4.16
C PHE A 111 -0.80 -10.20 5.49
N HIS A 112 0.32 -9.95 6.18
CA HIS A 112 0.33 -9.13 7.41
C HIS A 112 -0.19 -7.71 7.18
N GLY A 113 0.12 -7.12 6.02
CA GLY A 113 -0.40 -5.81 5.65
C GLY A 113 -1.91 -5.81 5.47
N LEU A 114 -2.47 -6.84 4.85
CA LEU A 114 -3.92 -7.00 4.70
C LEU A 114 -4.62 -7.21 6.04
N GLU A 115 -4.02 -7.99 6.96
CA GLU A 115 -4.52 -8.11 8.34
C GLU A 115 -4.53 -6.75 9.05
N ALA A 116 -3.45 -5.99 8.99
CA ALA A 116 -3.36 -4.66 9.60
C ALA A 116 -4.39 -3.67 9.01
N ILE A 117 -4.64 -3.72 7.70
CA ILE A 117 -5.67 -2.92 7.04
C ILE A 117 -7.06 -3.35 7.52
N THR A 118 -7.34 -4.64 7.60
CA THR A 118 -8.61 -5.17 8.08
C THR A 118 -8.89 -4.72 9.52
N ASP A 119 -7.89 -4.80 10.38
CA ASP A 119 -7.98 -4.32 11.78
C ASP A 119 -8.23 -2.81 11.85
N TYR A 120 -7.53 -2.05 11.01
CA TYR A 120 -7.73 -0.60 10.92
C TYR A 120 -9.14 -0.24 10.47
N LEU A 121 -9.62 -0.88 9.42
CA LEU A 121 -10.96 -0.66 8.89
C LEU A 121 -12.01 -1.03 9.93
N SER A 122 -11.86 -2.14 10.64
CA SER A 122 -12.79 -2.59 11.69
C SER A 122 -12.90 -1.61 12.87
N LYS A 123 -11.79 -0.95 13.22
CA LYS A 123 -11.74 0.02 14.35
C LYS A 123 -12.28 1.40 13.98
N ASN A 124 -12.23 1.76 12.70
CA ASN A 124 -12.66 3.08 12.22
C ASN A 124 -14.05 3.05 11.58
N CYS A 125 -14.72 1.90 11.58
CA CYS A 125 -16.15 1.82 11.30
C CYS A 125 -16.95 2.12 12.56
N GLU A 126 -17.82 3.11 12.49
CA GLU A 126 -18.86 3.27 13.49
C GLU A 126 -19.81 2.08 13.36
N ILE A 127 -19.88 1.27 14.43
CA ILE A 127 -20.85 0.18 14.54
C ILE A 127 -22.19 0.84 14.85
N ASP A 128 -22.98 1.13 13.82
CA ASP A 128 -24.37 1.42 14.04
C ASP A 128 -25.09 0.09 14.38
N ASN A 129 -25.86 0.10 15.48
CA ASN A 129 -26.54 -1.08 16.01
C ASN A 129 -27.72 -1.58 15.14
N SER A 130 -27.70 -1.28 13.84
CA SER A 130 -28.69 -1.82 12.91
C SER A 130 -28.30 -3.23 12.46
N ASP A 131 -29.22 -4.17 12.57
CA ASP A 131 -29.06 -5.61 12.23
C ASP A 131 -28.73 -5.90 10.74
N SER A 132 -28.51 -4.89 9.90
CA SER A 132 -28.15 -5.05 8.49
C SER A 132 -26.65 -4.89 8.30
N ILE A 133 -25.98 -6.03 8.15
CA ILE A 133 -24.56 -6.12 7.81
C ILE A 133 -24.43 -5.98 6.30
N GLU A 134 -24.25 -4.76 5.80
CA GLU A 134 -23.77 -4.58 4.44
C GLU A 134 -22.23 -4.75 4.40
N ALA A 135 -21.76 -5.69 3.60
CA ALA A 135 -20.34 -5.90 3.39
C ALA A 135 -19.78 -4.70 2.61
N CYS A 136 -18.90 -3.92 3.23
CA CYS A 136 -18.17 -2.88 2.51
C CYS A 136 -16.96 -3.47 1.80
N GLU A 137 -16.81 -3.09 0.55
CA GLU A 137 -15.63 -3.40 -0.24
C GLU A 137 -14.56 -2.34 0.01
N ALA A 138 -13.31 -2.75 0.19
CA ALA A 138 -12.16 -1.85 0.16
C ALA A 138 -11.26 -2.20 -1.04
N VAL A 139 -10.74 -1.19 -1.72
CA VAL A 139 -9.76 -1.36 -2.80
C VAL A 139 -8.37 -1.16 -2.24
N ILE A 140 -7.51 -2.18 -2.35
CA ILE A 140 -6.15 -2.15 -1.85
C ILE A 140 -5.16 -2.10 -3.03
N LEU A 141 -4.36 -1.04 -3.09
CA LEU A 141 -3.30 -0.87 -4.08
C LEU A 141 -1.98 -1.33 -3.48
N ILE A 142 -1.48 -2.50 -3.90
CA ILE A 142 -0.22 -3.09 -3.40
C ILE A 142 0.91 -2.66 -4.31
N HIS A 143 1.89 -1.93 -3.77
CA HIS A 143 3.00 -1.36 -4.53
C HIS A 143 4.35 -1.64 -3.87
N ASP A 144 5.41 -1.82 -4.69
CA ASP A 144 6.77 -2.02 -4.18
C ASP A 144 7.42 -0.67 -3.84
N ALA A 145 7.87 -0.47 -2.59
CA ALA A 145 8.51 0.78 -2.14
C ALA A 145 9.68 1.24 -3.02
N ALA A 146 10.40 0.30 -3.65
CA ALA A 146 11.55 0.60 -4.49
C ALA A 146 11.19 1.16 -5.88
N ARG A 147 9.91 1.29 -6.22
CA ARG A 147 9.44 1.83 -7.51
C ARG A 147 8.98 3.28 -7.35
N ALA A 148 9.94 4.17 -7.03
CA ALA A 148 9.68 5.55 -6.64
C ALA A 148 9.20 6.49 -7.77
N GLU A 149 9.13 5.99 -9.00
CA GLU A 149 8.64 6.76 -10.17
C GLU A 149 7.19 6.42 -10.53
N ILE A 150 6.41 5.92 -9.56
CA ILE A 150 4.94 5.79 -9.71
C ILE A 150 4.34 7.17 -9.97
N THR A 151 3.32 7.25 -10.82
CA THR A 151 2.63 8.49 -11.17
C THR A 151 1.16 8.41 -10.75
N GLU A 152 0.53 9.56 -10.53
CA GLU A 152 -0.92 9.67 -10.25
C GLU A 152 -1.75 8.98 -11.35
N GLU A 153 -1.37 9.15 -12.63
CA GLU A 153 -2.05 8.51 -13.76
C GLU A 153 -2.11 6.98 -13.64
N ILE A 154 -1.04 6.33 -13.12
CA ILE A 154 -1.02 4.88 -12.92
C ILE A 154 -1.98 4.52 -11.78
N ILE A 155 -2.04 5.31 -10.72
CA ILE A 155 -2.98 5.11 -9.61
C ILE A 155 -4.41 5.23 -10.12
N ASP A 156 -4.75 6.29 -10.85
CA ASP A 156 -6.06 6.52 -11.46
C ASP A 156 -6.51 5.35 -12.33
N ARG A 157 -5.62 4.86 -13.20
CA ARG A 157 -5.92 3.72 -14.08
C ARG A 157 -6.23 2.44 -13.30
N ASN A 158 -5.48 2.17 -12.22
CA ASN A 158 -5.73 1.00 -11.38
C ASN A 158 -7.07 1.13 -10.65
N ILE A 159 -7.37 2.28 -10.06
CA ILE A 159 -8.66 2.54 -9.40
C ILE A 159 -9.81 2.41 -10.39
N ALA A 160 -9.68 3.02 -11.56
CA ALA A 160 -10.72 2.95 -12.61
C ALA A 160 -10.97 1.50 -13.06
N ALA A 161 -9.90 0.71 -13.24
CA ALA A 161 -10.02 -0.69 -13.64
C ALA A 161 -10.70 -1.57 -12.57
N MET A 162 -10.61 -1.20 -11.28
CA MET A 162 -11.26 -1.93 -10.18
C MET A 162 -12.77 -1.76 -10.13
N ARG A 163 -13.35 -0.82 -10.90
CA ARG A 163 -14.81 -0.65 -10.96
C ARG A 163 -15.49 -1.91 -11.50
N ASP A 164 -14.88 -2.53 -12.51
CA ASP A 164 -15.44 -3.67 -13.23
C ASP A 164 -14.69 -4.99 -12.98
N ASN A 165 -13.66 -4.99 -12.12
CA ASN A 165 -12.80 -6.14 -11.86
C ASN A 165 -12.58 -6.35 -10.36
N GLU A 166 -12.35 -7.59 -9.95
CA GLU A 166 -11.99 -7.95 -8.57
C GLU A 166 -10.50 -7.78 -8.28
N ALA A 167 -9.67 -7.86 -9.31
CA ALA A 167 -8.22 -7.65 -9.22
C ALA A 167 -7.66 -7.10 -10.53
N THR A 168 -6.66 -6.24 -10.43
CA THR A 168 -5.91 -5.71 -11.58
C THR A 168 -4.41 -5.82 -11.33
N CYS A 169 -3.64 -5.81 -12.42
CA CYS A 169 -2.19 -5.81 -12.36
C CYS A 169 -1.63 -4.85 -13.39
N THR A 170 -0.76 -3.94 -12.93
CA THR A 170 -0.04 -3.03 -13.82
C THR A 170 1.07 -3.78 -14.55
N VAL A 171 1.01 -3.77 -15.88
CA VAL A 171 1.99 -4.39 -16.76
C VAL A 171 2.44 -3.41 -17.82
N VAL A 172 3.61 -3.66 -18.39
CA VAL A 172 4.13 -2.98 -19.59
C VAL A 172 4.28 -4.01 -20.71
N PRO A 173 4.08 -3.63 -21.97
CA PRO A 173 4.39 -4.51 -23.09
C PRO A 173 5.85 -4.95 -23.03
N MET A 174 6.10 -6.25 -23.28
CA MET A 174 7.47 -6.75 -23.36
C MET A 174 8.09 -6.32 -24.68
N ILE A 175 9.23 -5.68 -24.62
CA ILE A 175 10.01 -5.25 -25.79
C ILE A 175 11.20 -6.16 -26.08
N ASP A 176 11.56 -7.06 -25.15
CA ASP A 176 12.66 -8.00 -25.28
C ASP A 176 12.18 -9.38 -25.77
N SER A 177 13.07 -10.09 -26.49
CA SER A 177 12.80 -11.46 -26.92
C SER A 177 12.91 -12.42 -25.74
N LEU A 178 11.90 -13.27 -25.56
CA LEU A 178 11.97 -14.41 -24.63
C LEU A 178 12.58 -15.62 -25.35
N ARG A 179 13.57 -16.26 -24.70
CA ARG A 179 14.02 -17.60 -25.06
C ARG A 179 13.58 -18.57 -23.99
N MET A 180 12.88 -19.62 -24.40
CA MET A 180 12.69 -20.78 -23.54
C MET A 180 13.95 -21.63 -23.60
N THR A 181 14.51 -21.94 -22.44
CA THR A 181 15.57 -22.97 -22.29
C THR A 181 14.91 -24.22 -21.76
N GLU A 182 15.21 -25.37 -22.38
CA GLU A 182 14.81 -26.69 -21.87
C GLU A 182 15.57 -27.01 -20.59
#